data_017cc2344f2d3880515b9e72ced84957
#
_entry.id   017cc2344f2d3880515b9e72ced84957
#
_cell.length_a   1.000
_cell.length_b   1.000
_cell.length_c   1.000
_cell.angle_alpha   90.00
_cell.angle_beta   90.00
_cell.angle_gamma   90.00
#
_symmetry.space_group_name_H-M   'P 1'
#
loop_
_entity.id
_entity.type
_entity.pdbx_description
1 polymer ?
#
loop_
_entity_poly.entity_id
_entity_poly.type
_entity_poly.pdbx_seq_one_letter_code
_entity_poly.pdbx_strand_id
1 'polypeptide(L)' 'GANAPIICGNTVGRYAMIGAGAVVTADVPDHALVVGNPARTIGWIGRHGERLGDDLVCPSTGECYQETDDGLALLG' A
#
# COMPACT_ATOMS: atom_id res chain seq x y z
N GLY A 1 3.97 2.85 8.65
CA GLY A 1 4.91 2.98 9.73
C GLY A 1 4.27 2.81 11.10
N ALA A 2 5.06 2.35 12.05
CA ALA A 2 4.55 2.06 13.39
C ALA A 2 4.00 3.30 14.12
N ASN A 3 4.45 4.48 13.72
CA ASN A 3 4.08 5.72 14.40
C ASN A 3 2.98 6.51 13.68
N ALA A 4 2.48 6.02 12.55
CA ALA A 4 1.41 6.71 11.83
C ALA A 4 0.09 6.55 12.59
N PRO A 5 -0.66 7.64 12.84
CA PRO A 5 -1.95 7.52 13.50
C PRO A 5 -2.99 6.91 12.55
N ILE A 6 -3.78 5.98 13.09
CA ILE A 6 -4.86 5.33 12.36
C ILE A 6 -6.16 5.62 13.12
N ILE A 7 -7.13 6.18 12.42
CA ILE A 7 -8.43 6.47 13.01
C ILE A 7 -9.14 5.15 13.33
N CYS A 8 -9.70 5.07 14.53
CA CYS A 8 -10.39 3.88 14.98
C CYS A 8 -11.49 3.43 14.00
N GLY A 9 -11.51 2.15 13.69
CA GLY A 9 -12.47 1.57 12.76
C GLY A 9 -11.97 1.40 11.34
N ASN A 10 -10.84 2.00 10.99
CA ASN A 10 -10.25 1.81 9.66
C ASN A 10 -9.39 0.55 9.63
N THR A 11 -9.35 -0.08 8.45
CA THR A 11 -8.58 -1.30 8.21
C THR A 11 -7.39 -0.99 7.31
N VAL A 12 -6.23 -1.50 7.67
CA VAL A 12 -5.03 -1.43 6.82
C VAL A 12 -4.82 -2.80 6.19
N GLY A 13 -4.81 -2.84 4.86
CA GLY A 13 -4.69 -4.09 4.12
C GLY A 13 -3.32 -4.73 4.23
N ARG A 14 -3.19 -5.94 3.66
CA ARG A 14 -1.94 -6.69 3.68
C ARG A 14 -0.86 -5.98 2.89
N TYR A 15 0.35 -6.02 3.41
CA TYR A 15 1.54 -5.43 2.76
C TYR A 15 1.41 -3.93 2.49
N ALA A 16 0.40 -3.27 3.04
CA ALA A 16 0.28 -1.82 2.91
C ALA A 16 1.41 -1.12 3.67
N MET A 17 1.90 -0.03 3.11
CA MET A 17 2.94 0.77 3.73
C MET A 17 2.40 2.17 4.01
N ILE A 18 2.53 2.60 5.26
CA ILE A 18 2.06 3.90 5.72
C ILE A 18 3.27 4.76 6.05
N GLY A 19 3.43 5.84 5.30
CA GLY A 19 4.56 6.74 5.50
C GLY A 19 4.49 7.47 6.84
N ALA A 20 5.64 7.87 7.36
CA ALA A 20 5.73 8.61 8.61
C ALA A 20 4.93 9.92 8.50
N GLY A 21 4.14 10.22 9.51
CA GLY A 21 3.30 11.41 9.52
C GLY A 21 2.00 11.31 8.75
N ALA A 22 1.74 10.18 8.09
CA ALA A 22 0.47 9.97 7.40
C ALA A 22 -0.67 9.81 8.42
N VAL A 23 -1.83 10.38 8.09
CA VAL A 23 -3.03 10.26 8.91
C VAL A 23 -4.07 9.46 8.14
N VAL A 24 -4.31 8.22 8.56
CA VAL A 24 -5.23 7.31 7.88
C VAL A 24 -6.65 7.58 8.34
N THR A 25 -7.49 8.08 7.43
CA THR A 25 -8.89 8.43 7.71
C THR A 25 -9.89 7.52 7.01
N ALA A 26 -9.41 6.57 6.21
CA ALA A 26 -10.24 5.60 5.49
C ALA A 26 -9.47 4.28 5.42
N ASP A 27 -10.16 3.22 4.99
CA ASP A 27 -9.50 1.93 4.81
C ASP A 27 -8.37 2.02 3.79
N VAL A 28 -7.27 1.31 4.06
CA VAL A 28 -6.11 1.27 3.18
C VAL A 28 -6.14 -0.05 2.42
N PRO A 29 -6.15 -0.03 1.07
CA PRO A 29 -6.16 -1.25 0.28
C PRO A 29 -4.89 -2.09 0.47
N ASP A 30 -4.96 -3.37 0.11
CA ASP A 30 -3.80 -4.25 0.12
C ASP A 30 -2.71 -3.69 -0.80
N HIS A 31 -1.47 -3.77 -0.36
CA HIS A 31 -0.28 -3.32 -1.09
C HIS A 31 -0.22 -1.80 -1.34
N ALA A 32 -1.12 -1.02 -0.76
CA ALA A 32 -1.10 0.43 -1.00
C ALA A 32 0.05 1.11 -0.26
N LEU A 33 0.68 2.08 -0.91
CA LEU A 33 1.62 2.99 -0.27
C LEU A 33 0.90 4.32 -0.07
N VAL A 34 0.70 4.71 1.18
CA VAL A 34 -0.02 5.92 1.52
C VAL A 34 0.84 6.89 2.32
N VAL A 35 0.69 8.17 2.05
CA VAL A 35 1.43 9.24 2.74
C VAL A 35 0.51 10.45 2.91
N GLY A 36 0.90 11.33 3.82
CA GLY A 36 0.27 12.65 3.97
C GLY A 36 -0.89 12.69 4.96
N ASN A 37 -1.47 13.86 5.08
CA ASN A 37 -2.60 14.14 5.96
C ASN A 37 -3.66 14.94 5.20
N PRO A 38 -4.82 14.33 4.84
CA PRO A 38 -5.15 12.91 5.03
C PRO A 38 -4.29 12.00 4.15
N ALA A 39 -4.12 10.76 4.56
CA ALA A 39 -3.31 9.81 3.82
C ALA A 39 -3.88 9.53 2.43
N ARG A 40 -3.02 9.50 1.43
CA ARG A 40 -3.41 9.22 0.04
C ARG A 40 -2.52 8.15 -0.54
N THR A 41 -3.08 7.30 -1.37
CA THR A 41 -2.31 6.27 -2.09
C THR A 41 -1.48 6.94 -3.17
N ILE A 42 -0.16 6.79 -3.09
CA ILE A 42 0.78 7.34 -4.07
C ILE A 42 1.46 6.27 -4.90
N GLY A 43 1.23 5.01 -4.59
CA GLY A 43 1.83 3.89 -5.30
C GLY A 43 1.45 2.57 -4.67
N TRP A 44 2.13 1.53 -5.09
CA TRP A 44 1.89 0.16 -4.65
C TRP A 44 3.18 -0.47 -4.16
N ILE A 45 3.07 -1.35 -3.17
CA ILE A 45 4.20 -2.05 -2.56
C ILE A 45 4.03 -3.55 -2.81
N GLY A 46 5.08 -4.20 -3.28
CA GLY A 46 5.09 -5.64 -3.42
C GLY A 46 5.19 -6.35 -2.07
N ARG A 47 4.97 -7.65 -2.07
CA ARG A 47 5.01 -8.44 -0.83
C ARG A 47 6.38 -8.48 -0.15
N HIS A 48 7.42 -8.04 -0.86
CA HIS A 48 8.77 -7.95 -0.30
C HIS A 48 9.10 -6.54 0.21
N GLY A 49 8.11 -5.64 0.22
CA GLY A 49 8.31 -4.28 0.75
C GLY A 49 8.90 -3.29 -0.24
N GLU A 50 8.99 -3.64 -1.52
CA GLU A 50 9.54 -2.75 -2.55
C GLU A 50 8.42 -2.06 -3.33
N ARG A 51 8.64 -0.79 -3.67
CA ARG A 51 7.68 -0.04 -4.47
C ARG A 51 7.67 -0.57 -5.90
N LEU A 52 6.46 -0.88 -6.38
CA LEU A 52 6.26 -1.34 -7.74
C LEU A 52 6.37 -0.18 -8.73
N GLY A 53 6.78 -0.49 -9.97
CA GLY A 53 6.75 0.48 -11.05
C GLY A 53 5.33 0.72 -11.57
N ASP A 54 5.19 1.60 -12.56
CA ASP A 54 3.90 1.91 -13.18
C ASP A 54 3.25 0.70 -13.84
N ASP A 55 4.05 -0.30 -14.18
CA ASP A 55 3.61 -1.56 -14.77
C ASP A 55 3.18 -2.59 -13.73
N LEU A 56 3.23 -2.24 -12.43
CA LEU A 56 2.90 -3.12 -11.31
C LEU A 56 3.81 -4.36 -11.25
N VAL A 57 5.07 -4.17 -11.59
CA VAL A 57 6.09 -5.23 -11.54
C VAL A 57 7.11 -4.90 -10.47
N CYS A 58 7.43 -5.88 -9.63
CA CYS A 58 8.45 -5.72 -8.60
C CYS A 58 9.84 -5.64 -9.26
N PRO A 59 10.61 -4.56 -9.04
CA PRO A 59 11.90 -4.40 -9.70
C PRO A 59 12.96 -5.42 -9.25
N SER A 60 12.84 -5.97 -8.04
CA SER A 60 13.80 -6.94 -7.53
C SER A 60 13.52 -8.36 -7.96
N THR A 61 12.24 -8.75 -7.99
CA THR A 61 11.85 -10.15 -8.18
C THR A 61 11.19 -10.40 -9.52
N GLY A 62 10.74 -9.35 -10.21
CA GLY A 62 9.98 -9.47 -11.45
C GLY A 62 8.56 -9.96 -11.28
N GLU A 63 8.09 -10.07 -10.04
CA GLU A 63 6.71 -10.47 -9.76
C GLU A 63 5.73 -9.45 -10.31
N CYS A 64 4.67 -9.93 -10.96
CA CYS A 64 3.65 -9.10 -11.56
C CYS A 64 2.42 -9.04 -10.65
N TYR A 65 1.79 -7.89 -10.61
CA TYR A 65 0.59 -7.66 -9.80
C TYR A 65 -0.52 -7.08 -10.66
N GLN A 66 -1.75 -7.15 -10.17
CA GLN A 66 -2.90 -6.50 -10.80
C GLN A 66 -3.75 -5.81 -9.76
N GLU A 67 -4.44 -4.75 -10.16
CA GLU A 67 -5.40 -4.07 -9.31
C GLU A 67 -6.67 -4.90 -9.17
N THR A 68 -7.21 -4.93 -7.94
CA THR A 68 -8.45 -5.63 -7.61
C THR A 68 -9.34 -4.69 -6.82
N ASP A 69 -10.58 -5.13 -6.53
CA ASP A 69 -11.50 -4.35 -5.71
C ASP A 69 -10.96 -4.11 -4.30
N ASP A 70 -10.13 -5.02 -3.80
CA ASP A 70 -9.54 -4.92 -2.46
C ASP A 70 -8.17 -4.22 -2.44
N GLY A 71 -7.65 -3.84 -3.59
CA GLY A 71 -6.36 -3.19 -3.71
C GLY A 71 -5.51 -3.80 -4.82
N LEU A 72 -4.51 -4.57 -4.46
CA LEU A 72 -3.60 -5.19 -5.41
C LEU A 72 -3.44 -6.68 -5.09
N ALA A 73 -3.25 -7.50 -6.10
CA ALA A 73 -3.04 -8.93 -5.94
C ALA A 73 -1.86 -9.41 -6.80
N LEU A 74 -1.11 -10.38 -6.26
CA LEU A 74 -0.01 -11.00 -6.97
C LEU A 74 -0.55 -11.91 -8.07
N LEU A 75 0.00 -11.76 -9.28
CA LEU A 75 -0.38 -12.62 -10.41
C LEU A 75 0.36 -13.95 -10.44
N GLY A 76 1.45 -14.02 -9.73
CA GLY A 76 2.22 -15.28 -9.69
C GLY A 76 3.67 -15.12 -10.03
#